data_686065fa2ed8925f04c8cd9e33b72d90
#
_entry.id   686065fa2ed8925f04c8cd9e33b72d90
#
_cell.length_a   1.000
_cell.length_b   1.000
_cell.length_c   1.000
_cell.angle_alpha   90.00
_cell.angle_beta   90.00
_cell.angle_gamma   90.00
#
_symmetry.space_group_name_H-M   'P 1'
#
loop_
_entity.id
_entity.type
_entity.pdbx_description
1 polymer ?
#
loop_
_entity_poly.entity_id
_entity_poly.type
_entity_poly.pdbx_seq_one_letter_code
_entity_poly.pdbx_strand_id
1 'polypeptide(L)'
;MLLYILLGVEVVLRIVLEVRERRATQLRGGIFAALRVIPLVNDIVPLPETRREPQAKYFIEKHEEGHKSLHHSVLRSIAKIIMVLLAVWFMAGMLVRFGMTVYEAVLWLHLVAIPFRAIFHLYCWNQEYEADAYAMKQLGKAKAKEAMRDLALSEIPYTKLFAVIYREHPTAALRSNRLMKK
;
A
#
# COMPACT_ATOMS: atom_id res chain seq x y z
N MET A 1 -3.06 25.72 15.73
CA MET A 1 -2.63 26.33 14.45
C MET A 1 -1.78 25.38 13.60
N LEU A 2 -0.67 24.82 14.12
CA LEU A 2 0.23 23.90 13.36
C LEU A 2 -0.52 22.72 12.73
N LEU A 3 -1.40 22.04 13.46
CA LEU A 3 -2.20 20.91 12.98
C LEU A 3 -2.93 21.23 11.67
N TYR A 4 -3.64 22.35 11.63
CA TYR A 4 -4.43 22.72 10.44
C TYR A 4 -3.57 23.13 9.25
N ILE A 5 -2.38 23.69 9.50
CA ILE A 5 -1.40 23.96 8.44
C ILE A 5 -0.92 22.64 7.84
N LEU A 6 -0.56 21.64 8.67
CA LEU A 6 -0.11 20.34 8.21
C LEU A 6 -1.19 19.59 7.44
N LEU A 7 -2.44 19.62 7.90
CA LEU A 7 -3.57 19.07 7.16
C LEU A 7 -3.78 19.78 5.81
N GLY A 8 -3.64 21.09 5.76
CA GLY A 8 -3.69 21.83 4.49
C GLY A 8 -2.59 21.42 3.53
N VAL A 9 -1.36 21.26 4.02
CA VAL A 9 -0.22 20.75 3.23
C VAL A 9 -0.51 19.33 2.74
N GLU A 10 -1.03 18.44 3.60
CA GLU A 10 -1.42 17.10 3.20
C GLU A 10 -2.42 17.10 2.05
N VAL A 11 -3.50 17.88 2.15
CA VAL A 11 -4.53 18.00 1.10
C VAL A 11 -3.89 18.43 -0.23
N VAL A 12 -3.03 19.45 -0.22
CA VAL A 12 -2.33 19.90 -1.42
C VAL A 12 -1.46 18.79 -2.01
N LEU A 13 -0.67 18.10 -1.18
CA LEU A 13 0.17 17.00 -1.62
C LEU A 13 -0.66 15.85 -2.22
N ARG A 14 -1.81 15.53 -1.65
CA ARG A 14 -2.73 14.51 -2.18
C ARG A 14 -3.35 14.92 -3.51
N ILE A 15 -3.75 16.19 -3.67
CA ILE A 15 -4.22 16.71 -4.95
C ILE A 15 -3.15 16.54 -6.03
N VAL A 16 -1.93 16.96 -5.72
CA VAL A 16 -0.79 16.84 -6.65
C VAL A 16 -0.54 15.38 -7.00
N LEU A 17 -0.56 14.49 -6.01
CA LEU A 17 -0.34 13.05 -6.19
C LEU A 17 -1.43 12.43 -7.07
N GLU A 18 -2.71 12.70 -6.81
CA GLU A 18 -3.84 12.21 -7.61
C GLU A 18 -3.80 12.74 -9.05
N VAL A 19 -3.52 14.03 -9.24
CA VAL A 19 -3.41 14.61 -10.60
C VAL A 19 -2.25 13.98 -11.36
N ARG A 20 -1.09 13.81 -10.73
CA ARG A 20 0.08 13.16 -11.32
C ARG A 20 -0.24 11.72 -11.71
N GLU A 21 -0.89 10.97 -10.82
CA GLU A 21 -1.23 9.56 -11.05
C GLU A 21 -2.20 9.40 -12.20
N ARG A 22 -3.26 10.24 -12.26
CA ARG A 22 -4.21 10.21 -13.37
C ARG A 22 -3.55 10.47 -14.73
N ARG A 23 -2.60 11.42 -14.78
CA ARG A 23 -1.82 11.67 -16.01
C ARG A 23 -0.96 10.48 -16.40
N ALA A 24 -0.33 9.81 -15.42
CA ALA A 24 0.54 8.67 -15.67
C ALA A 24 -0.21 7.41 -16.08
N THR A 25 -1.37 7.13 -15.47
CA THR A 25 -2.15 5.90 -15.68
C THR A 25 -3.28 6.06 -16.69
N GLN A 26 -3.59 7.30 -17.10
CA GLN A 26 -4.73 7.66 -17.95
C GLN A 26 -6.09 7.21 -17.38
N LEU A 27 -6.16 6.95 -16.09
CA LEU A 27 -7.38 6.54 -15.40
C LEU A 27 -8.28 7.74 -15.11
N ARG A 28 -9.57 7.57 -15.38
CA ARG A 28 -10.60 8.51 -14.94
C ARG A 28 -10.87 8.25 -13.44
N GLY A 29 -10.50 9.21 -12.58
CA GLY A 29 -10.58 9.01 -11.13
C GLY A 29 -11.98 9.01 -10.54
N GLY A 30 -12.98 9.59 -11.22
CA GLY A 30 -14.33 9.71 -10.72
C GLY A 30 -14.42 10.39 -9.33
N ILE A 31 -15.55 10.20 -8.66
CA ILE A 31 -15.80 10.73 -7.32
C ILE A 31 -14.87 10.13 -6.27
N PHE A 32 -14.52 8.84 -6.40
CA PHE A 32 -13.63 8.17 -5.44
C PHE A 32 -12.24 8.79 -5.38
N ALA A 33 -11.72 9.31 -6.49
CA ALA A 33 -10.44 10.00 -6.48
C ALA A 33 -10.51 11.37 -5.79
N ALA A 34 -11.66 12.05 -5.87
CA ALA A 34 -11.87 13.28 -5.11
C ALA A 34 -11.96 13.00 -3.60
N LEU A 35 -12.63 11.92 -3.22
CA LEU A 35 -12.73 11.51 -1.81
C LEU A 35 -11.36 11.13 -1.21
N ARG A 36 -10.44 10.54 -2.00
CA ARG A 36 -9.08 10.23 -1.52
C ARG A 36 -8.22 11.46 -1.19
N VAL A 37 -8.64 12.65 -1.58
CA VAL A 37 -7.94 13.89 -1.21
C VAL A 37 -8.29 14.34 0.21
N ILE A 38 -9.44 13.93 0.73
CA ILE A 38 -9.95 14.35 2.03
C ILE A 38 -9.24 13.56 3.15
N PRO A 39 -8.58 14.24 4.13
CA PRO A 39 -7.99 13.58 5.30
C PRO A 39 -9.00 12.66 6.00
N LEU A 40 -8.53 11.54 6.54
CA LEU A 40 -9.31 10.46 7.16
C LEU A 40 -10.15 9.65 6.15
N VAL A 41 -10.84 10.30 5.21
CA VAL A 41 -11.69 9.61 4.21
C VAL A 41 -10.83 8.77 3.26
N ASN A 42 -9.64 9.24 2.93
CA ASN A 42 -8.70 8.52 2.07
C ASN A 42 -8.33 7.11 2.59
N ASP A 43 -8.42 6.90 3.90
CA ASP A 43 -8.03 5.64 4.55
C ASP A 43 -9.05 4.52 4.34
N ILE A 44 -10.29 4.89 4.01
CA ILE A 44 -11.41 3.96 3.80
C ILE A 44 -11.86 3.85 2.34
N VAL A 45 -11.36 4.73 1.46
CA VAL A 45 -11.73 4.69 0.04
C VAL A 45 -10.93 3.62 -0.70
N PRO A 46 -11.60 2.60 -1.25
CA PRO A 46 -10.92 1.51 -1.94
C PRO A 46 -10.19 2.01 -3.19
N LEU A 47 -9.01 1.45 -3.42
CA LEU A 47 -8.24 1.66 -4.63
C LEU A 47 -8.45 0.47 -5.56
N PRO A 48 -8.93 0.68 -6.81
CA PRO A 48 -9.03 -0.41 -7.77
C PRO A 48 -7.62 -0.92 -8.12
N GLU A 49 -7.42 -2.23 -8.09
CA GLU A 49 -6.10 -2.83 -8.31
C GLU A 49 -5.96 -3.49 -9.67
N THR A 50 -7.06 -4.04 -10.19
CA THR A 50 -7.03 -4.83 -11.42
C THR A 50 -7.99 -4.26 -12.48
N ARG A 51 -7.63 -4.46 -13.75
CA ARG A 51 -8.46 -4.15 -14.93
C ARG A 51 -9.19 -5.39 -15.42
N ARG A 52 -8.58 -6.55 -15.27
CA ARG A 52 -9.10 -7.87 -15.63
C ARG A 52 -8.58 -8.94 -14.70
N GLU A 53 -9.23 -10.08 -14.67
CA GLU A 53 -8.74 -11.23 -13.94
C GLU A 53 -7.43 -11.74 -14.57
N PRO A 54 -6.36 -12.00 -13.78
CA PRO A 54 -5.12 -12.54 -14.29
C PRO A 54 -5.29 -14.03 -14.68
N GLN A 55 -4.61 -14.45 -15.74
CA GLN A 55 -4.63 -15.83 -16.20
C GLN A 55 -3.53 -16.70 -15.57
N ALA A 56 -2.54 -16.07 -14.95
CA ALA A 56 -1.38 -16.75 -14.34
C ALA A 56 -1.71 -17.50 -13.03
N LYS A 57 -2.80 -18.27 -13.01
CA LYS A 57 -3.33 -18.95 -11.81
C LYS A 57 -2.30 -19.80 -11.09
N TYR A 58 -1.51 -20.59 -11.82
CA TYR A 58 -0.51 -21.47 -11.22
C TYR A 58 0.65 -20.71 -10.56
N PHE A 59 1.06 -19.57 -11.11
CA PHE A 59 2.05 -18.72 -10.46
C PHE A 59 1.48 -18.10 -9.17
N ILE A 60 0.23 -17.64 -9.21
CA ILE A 60 -0.46 -17.07 -8.04
C ILE A 60 -0.56 -18.12 -6.94
N GLU A 61 -0.92 -19.37 -7.27
CA GLU A 61 -0.98 -20.47 -6.31
C GLU A 61 0.37 -20.69 -5.60
N LYS A 62 1.49 -20.74 -6.37
CA LYS A 62 2.83 -20.90 -5.80
C LYS A 62 3.31 -19.68 -5.03
N HIS A 63 2.87 -18.50 -5.41
CA HIS A 63 3.10 -17.26 -4.66
C HIS A 63 2.39 -17.29 -3.30
N GLU A 64 1.13 -17.69 -3.25
CA GLU A 64 0.37 -17.86 -2.00
C GLU A 64 0.96 -18.97 -1.10
N GLU A 65 1.45 -20.06 -1.70
CA GLU A 65 2.20 -21.09 -0.99
C GLU A 65 3.49 -20.52 -0.36
N GLY A 66 4.18 -19.61 -1.06
CA GLY A 66 5.32 -18.87 -0.55
C GLY A 66 4.97 -18.05 0.70
N HIS A 67 3.85 -17.31 0.68
CA HIS A 67 3.37 -16.58 1.86
C HIS A 67 3.10 -17.49 3.06
N LYS A 68 2.51 -18.65 2.85
CA LYS A 68 2.24 -19.65 3.90
C LYS A 68 3.53 -20.22 4.45
N SER A 69 4.44 -20.65 3.57
CA SER A 69 5.74 -21.26 3.93
C SER A 69 6.63 -20.32 4.73
N LEU A 70 6.59 -19.01 4.43
CA LEU A 70 7.40 -17.97 5.08
C LEU A 70 6.67 -17.28 6.24
N HIS A 71 5.48 -17.74 6.61
CA HIS A 71 4.65 -17.20 7.71
C HIS A 71 4.34 -15.71 7.59
N HIS A 72 4.25 -15.15 6.36
CA HIS A 72 4.06 -13.72 6.12
C HIS A 72 2.77 -13.19 6.76
N SER A 73 1.67 -13.98 6.75
CA SER A 73 0.40 -13.58 7.38
C SER A 73 0.54 -13.35 8.87
N VAL A 74 1.27 -14.23 9.57
CA VAL A 74 1.53 -14.09 11.01
C VAL A 74 2.36 -12.84 11.29
N LEU A 75 3.43 -12.64 10.53
CA LEU A 75 4.30 -11.47 10.68
C LEU A 75 3.57 -10.15 10.40
N ARG A 76 2.71 -10.11 9.37
CA ARG A 76 1.84 -8.94 9.09
C ARG A 76 0.85 -8.69 10.22
N SER A 77 0.25 -9.75 10.77
CA SER A 77 -0.69 -9.62 11.90
C SER A 77 0.01 -9.07 13.14
N ILE A 78 1.19 -9.57 13.47
CA ILE A 78 1.99 -9.04 14.60
C ILE A 78 2.31 -7.56 14.37
N ALA A 79 2.78 -7.19 13.19
CA ALA A 79 3.10 -5.79 12.86
C ALA A 79 1.85 -4.89 12.97
N LYS A 80 0.69 -5.34 12.48
CA LYS A 80 -0.59 -4.60 12.62
C LYS A 80 -0.99 -4.44 14.09
N ILE A 81 -0.85 -5.48 14.93
CA ILE A 81 -1.12 -5.40 16.37
C ILE A 81 -0.21 -4.36 17.03
N ILE A 82 1.11 -4.38 16.74
CA ILE A 82 2.05 -3.40 17.28
C ILE A 82 1.64 -1.98 16.87
N MET A 83 1.26 -1.76 15.59
CA MET A 83 0.81 -0.45 15.12
C MET A 83 -0.45 0.02 15.85
N VAL A 84 -1.41 -0.87 16.13
CA VAL A 84 -2.62 -0.55 16.90
C VAL A 84 -2.26 -0.16 18.34
N LEU A 85 -1.38 -0.91 19.00
CA LEU A 85 -0.94 -0.59 20.37
C LEU A 85 -0.22 0.76 20.42
N LEU A 86 0.64 1.06 19.44
CA LEU A 86 1.29 2.36 19.33
C LEU A 86 0.28 3.49 19.07
N ALA A 87 -0.74 3.27 18.25
CA ALA A 87 -1.80 4.24 18.02
C ALA A 87 -2.61 4.53 19.29
N VAL A 88 -2.97 3.49 20.07
CA VAL A 88 -3.67 3.65 21.34
C VAL A 88 -2.81 4.42 22.34
N TRP A 89 -1.52 4.05 22.47
CA TRP A 89 -0.59 4.76 23.34
C TRP A 89 -0.42 6.23 22.94
N PHE A 90 -0.27 6.51 21.64
CA PHE A 90 -0.18 7.87 21.11
C PHE A 90 -1.46 8.68 21.44
N MET A 91 -2.64 8.11 21.20
CA MET A 91 -3.92 8.75 21.49
C MET A 91 -4.05 9.08 22.97
N ALA A 92 -3.73 8.12 23.86
CA ALA A 92 -3.75 8.34 25.30
C ALA A 92 -2.82 9.50 25.72
N GLY A 93 -1.60 9.54 25.13
CA GLY A 93 -0.66 10.63 25.37
C GLY A 93 -1.19 12.00 24.93
N MET A 94 -1.84 12.07 23.76
CA MET A 94 -2.43 13.33 23.25
C MET A 94 -3.56 13.82 24.16
N LEU A 95 -4.42 12.92 24.60
CA LEU A 95 -5.58 13.26 25.46
C LEU A 95 -5.14 13.63 26.88
N VAL A 96 -4.30 12.79 27.52
CA VAL A 96 -4.00 12.92 28.96
C VAL A 96 -2.87 13.91 29.22
N ARG A 97 -1.76 13.83 28.45
CA ARG A 97 -0.57 14.66 28.69
C ARG A 97 -0.66 16.04 28.08
N PHE A 98 -1.29 16.16 26.91
CA PHE A 98 -1.38 17.44 26.18
C PHE A 98 -2.78 18.08 26.28
N GLY A 99 -3.76 17.44 26.93
CA GLY A 99 -5.11 17.98 27.11
C GLY A 99 -5.86 18.25 25.80
N MET A 100 -5.51 17.53 24.74
CA MET A 100 -6.15 17.71 23.43
C MET A 100 -7.55 17.15 23.41
N THR A 101 -8.42 17.70 22.59
CA THR A 101 -9.72 17.12 22.30
C THR A 101 -9.55 15.80 21.52
N VAL A 102 -10.53 14.91 21.61
CA VAL A 102 -10.54 13.65 20.84
C VAL A 102 -10.37 13.93 19.32
N TYR A 103 -11.05 14.96 18.84
CA TYR A 103 -10.98 15.36 17.44
C TYR A 103 -9.54 15.73 17.02
N GLU A 104 -8.87 16.59 17.77
CA GLU A 104 -7.48 16.97 17.51
C GLU A 104 -6.53 15.78 17.58
N ALA A 105 -6.70 14.92 18.57
CA ALA A 105 -5.89 13.72 18.72
C ALA A 105 -6.04 12.75 17.53
N VAL A 106 -7.26 12.58 17.02
CA VAL A 106 -7.53 11.77 15.80
C VAL A 106 -6.87 12.38 14.57
N LEU A 107 -6.93 13.70 14.39
CA LEU A 107 -6.27 14.37 13.27
C LEU A 107 -4.74 14.25 13.36
N TRP A 108 -4.16 14.37 14.55
CA TRP A 108 -2.73 14.13 14.76
C TRP A 108 -2.33 12.68 14.48
N LEU A 109 -3.14 11.72 14.96
CA LEU A 109 -2.90 10.30 14.68
C LEU A 109 -2.93 10.03 13.17
N HIS A 110 -3.88 10.63 12.44
CA HIS A 110 -3.95 10.52 10.99
C HIS A 110 -2.65 10.99 10.31
N LEU A 111 -2.16 12.17 10.66
CA LEU A 111 -0.91 12.71 10.09
C LEU A 111 0.31 11.81 10.40
N VAL A 112 0.42 11.35 11.65
CA VAL A 112 1.51 10.47 12.09
C VAL A 112 1.41 9.10 11.43
N ALA A 113 0.19 8.59 11.21
CA ALA A 113 -0.02 7.29 10.58
C ALA A 113 0.44 7.22 9.11
N ILE A 114 0.50 8.36 8.39
CA ILE A 114 0.91 8.37 6.97
C ILE A 114 2.32 7.76 6.76
N PRO A 115 3.39 8.25 7.39
CA PRO A 115 4.72 7.67 7.23
C PRO A 115 4.80 6.24 7.77
N PHE A 116 4.14 5.92 8.88
CA PHE A 116 4.11 4.55 9.41
C PHE A 116 3.46 3.57 8.44
N ARG A 117 2.37 3.97 7.80
CA ARG A 117 1.71 3.17 6.77
C ARG A 117 2.60 2.96 5.55
N ALA A 118 3.28 4.01 5.08
CA ALA A 118 4.22 3.88 3.96
C ALA A 118 5.36 2.89 4.29
N ILE A 119 5.91 2.94 5.51
CA ILE A 119 6.93 1.98 6.00
C ILE A 119 6.34 0.57 6.05
N PHE A 120 5.13 0.40 6.58
CA PHE A 120 4.45 -0.88 6.62
C PHE A 120 4.19 -1.45 5.21
N HIS A 121 3.80 -0.63 4.25
CA HIS A 121 3.66 -1.06 2.86
C HIS A 121 4.99 -1.55 2.28
N LEU A 122 6.10 -0.84 2.52
CA LEU A 122 7.42 -1.28 2.08
C LEU A 122 7.84 -2.61 2.72
N TYR A 123 7.49 -2.83 4.00
CA TYR A 123 7.67 -4.11 4.67
C TYR A 123 6.85 -5.22 3.99
N CYS A 124 5.57 -4.99 3.70
CA CYS A 124 4.72 -5.92 2.96
C CYS A 124 5.29 -6.19 1.55
N TRP A 125 5.82 -5.17 0.87
CA TRP A 125 6.43 -5.33 -0.46
C TRP A 125 7.63 -6.28 -0.45
N ASN A 126 8.44 -6.24 0.61
CA ASN A 126 9.55 -7.20 0.72
C ASN A 126 9.03 -8.64 0.78
N GLN A 127 7.96 -8.88 1.51
CA GLN A 127 7.32 -10.20 1.60
C GLN A 127 6.73 -10.66 0.25
N GLU A 128 6.16 -9.73 -0.53
CA GLU A 128 5.70 -10.03 -1.90
C GLU A 128 6.87 -10.47 -2.79
N TYR A 129 8.02 -9.79 -2.70
CA TYR A 129 9.22 -10.19 -3.46
C TYR A 129 9.80 -11.53 -3.03
N GLU A 130 9.67 -11.90 -1.76
CA GLU A 130 10.08 -13.21 -1.23
C GLU A 130 9.14 -14.31 -1.73
N ALA A 131 7.83 -14.09 -1.73
CA ALA A 131 6.84 -15.00 -2.28
C ALA A 131 6.99 -15.19 -3.80
N ASP A 132 7.29 -14.11 -4.55
CA ASP A 132 7.62 -14.19 -5.97
C ASP A 132 8.87 -15.01 -6.24
N ALA A 133 9.91 -14.83 -5.42
CA ALA A 133 11.14 -15.61 -5.54
C ALA A 133 10.91 -17.10 -5.22
N TYR A 134 10.04 -17.40 -4.26
CA TYR A 134 9.61 -18.77 -3.96
C TYR A 134 8.89 -19.37 -5.17
N ALA A 135 7.89 -18.68 -5.74
CA ALA A 135 7.16 -19.14 -6.92
C ALA A 135 8.10 -19.35 -8.12
N MET A 136 9.04 -18.42 -8.36
CA MET A 136 10.03 -18.54 -9.44
C MET A 136 10.94 -19.78 -9.24
N LYS A 137 11.35 -20.09 -8.01
CA LYS A 137 12.17 -21.26 -7.71
C LYS A 137 11.43 -22.56 -8.04
N GLN A 138 10.10 -22.62 -7.82
CA GLN A 138 9.27 -23.79 -8.09
C GLN A 138 8.97 -23.95 -9.59
N LEU A 139 8.74 -22.86 -10.30
CA LEU A 139 8.24 -22.88 -11.68
C LEU A 139 9.31 -22.71 -12.76
N GLY A 140 10.46 -22.19 -12.38
CA GLY A 140 11.52 -21.77 -13.26
C GLY A 140 11.33 -20.35 -13.82
N LYS A 141 12.45 -19.72 -14.20
CA LYS A 141 12.53 -18.29 -14.57
C LYS A 141 11.65 -17.93 -15.78
N ALA A 142 11.56 -18.82 -16.78
CA ALA A 142 10.78 -18.55 -18.00
C ALA A 142 9.27 -18.43 -17.70
N LYS A 143 8.70 -19.38 -16.98
CA LYS A 143 7.27 -19.37 -16.59
C LYS A 143 6.96 -18.22 -15.64
N ALA A 144 7.84 -17.92 -14.70
CA ALA A 144 7.68 -16.77 -13.79
C ALA A 144 7.66 -15.44 -14.55
N LYS A 145 8.51 -15.29 -15.59
CA LYS A 145 8.53 -14.10 -16.45
C LYS A 145 7.24 -13.93 -17.23
N GLU A 146 6.73 -15.01 -17.81
CA GLU A 146 5.44 -15.01 -18.51
C GLU A 146 4.29 -14.62 -17.59
N ALA A 147 4.21 -15.23 -16.40
CA ALA A 147 3.22 -14.92 -15.39
C ALA A 147 3.27 -13.45 -14.95
N MET A 148 4.47 -12.90 -14.70
CA MET A 148 4.64 -11.49 -14.36
C MET A 148 4.20 -10.55 -15.49
N ARG A 149 4.37 -10.96 -16.75
CA ARG A 149 3.85 -10.18 -17.88
C ARG A 149 2.33 -10.17 -17.91
N ASP A 150 1.68 -11.31 -17.67
CA ASP A 150 0.21 -11.37 -17.59
C ASP A 150 -0.33 -10.54 -16.41
N LEU A 151 0.29 -10.64 -15.25
CA LEU A 151 -0.05 -9.82 -14.08
C LEU A 151 0.08 -8.33 -14.39
N ALA A 152 1.16 -7.91 -15.06
CA ALA A 152 1.35 -6.52 -15.44
C ALA A 152 0.31 -5.99 -16.44
N LEU A 153 -0.23 -6.87 -17.30
CA LEU A 153 -1.32 -6.54 -18.22
C LEU A 153 -2.70 -6.51 -17.53
N SER A 154 -2.86 -7.25 -16.44
CA SER A 154 -4.12 -7.33 -15.69
C SER A 154 -4.25 -6.23 -14.63
N GLU A 155 -3.15 -5.71 -14.10
CA GLU A 155 -3.14 -4.67 -13.08
C GLU A 155 -3.27 -3.25 -13.64
N ILE A 156 -3.67 -2.33 -12.75
CA ILE A 156 -3.54 -0.89 -13.00
C ILE A 156 -2.10 -0.47 -12.70
N PRO A 157 -1.36 0.13 -13.66
CA PRO A 157 0.07 0.41 -13.52
C PRO A 157 0.33 1.68 -12.70
N TYR A 158 -0.03 1.67 -11.42
CA TYR A 158 0.24 2.79 -10.51
C TYR A 158 1.73 3.13 -10.42
N THR A 159 2.03 4.42 -10.30
CA THR A 159 3.42 4.86 -10.07
C THR A 159 3.92 4.36 -8.72
N LYS A 160 5.25 4.19 -8.60
CA LYS A 160 5.86 3.68 -7.35
C LYS A 160 5.48 4.52 -6.13
N LEU A 161 5.51 5.86 -6.24
CA LEU A 161 5.19 6.74 -5.12
C LEU A 161 3.73 6.56 -4.67
N PHE A 162 2.80 6.52 -5.61
CA PHE A 162 1.39 6.30 -5.32
C PHE A 162 1.15 4.95 -4.67
N ALA A 163 1.76 3.90 -5.22
CA ALA A 163 1.64 2.56 -4.67
C ALA A 163 2.22 2.43 -3.25
N VAL A 164 3.35 3.08 -2.92
CA VAL A 164 3.90 3.10 -1.55
C VAL A 164 2.92 3.71 -0.55
N ILE A 165 2.21 4.77 -0.94
CA ILE A 165 1.28 5.47 -0.04
C ILE A 165 -0.02 4.68 0.16
N TYR A 166 -0.53 4.01 -0.89
CA TYR A 166 -1.88 3.47 -0.89
C TYR A 166 -2.00 1.94 -0.97
N ARG A 167 -0.91 1.18 -1.20
CA ARG A 167 -0.99 -0.26 -1.47
C ARG A 167 -0.06 -1.10 -0.61
N GLU A 168 -0.59 -2.14 -0.01
CA GLU A 168 0.20 -3.19 0.66
C GLU A 168 0.97 -4.08 -0.35
N HIS A 169 0.55 -4.09 -1.63
CA HIS A 169 1.20 -4.87 -2.70
C HIS A 169 1.91 -3.95 -3.70
N PRO A 170 3.16 -4.23 -4.09
CA PRO A 170 3.83 -3.52 -5.19
C PRO A 170 3.16 -3.88 -6.52
N THR A 171 3.21 -2.98 -7.49
CA THR A 171 2.67 -3.29 -8.82
C THR A 171 3.45 -4.43 -9.49
N ALA A 172 2.80 -5.19 -10.36
CA ALA A 172 3.43 -6.29 -11.10
C ALA A 172 4.67 -5.84 -11.89
N ALA A 173 4.69 -4.59 -12.37
CA ALA A 173 5.86 -4.00 -13.01
C ALA A 173 7.05 -3.87 -12.05
N LEU A 174 6.83 -3.43 -10.81
CA LEU A 174 7.86 -3.35 -9.77
C LEU A 174 8.33 -4.75 -9.35
N ARG A 175 7.41 -5.70 -9.22
CA ARG A 175 7.68 -7.11 -8.90
C ARG A 175 8.53 -7.75 -10.00
N SER A 176 8.13 -7.59 -11.27
CA SER A 176 8.88 -8.09 -12.42
C SER A 176 10.31 -7.53 -12.46
N ASN A 177 10.47 -6.21 -12.29
CA ASN A 177 11.80 -5.59 -12.28
C ASN A 177 12.70 -6.12 -11.15
N ARG A 178 12.14 -6.44 -9.99
CA ARG A 178 12.89 -7.01 -8.86
C ARG A 178 13.26 -8.47 -9.12
N LEU A 179 12.33 -9.25 -9.64
CA LEU A 179 12.50 -10.68 -9.90
C LEU A 179 13.53 -10.94 -10.98
N MET A 180 13.55 -10.11 -12.04
CA MET A 180 14.45 -10.31 -13.20
C MET A 180 15.90 -9.86 -12.93
N LYS A 181 16.15 -9.10 -11.86
CA LYS A 181 17.51 -8.69 -11.44
C LYS A 181 18.24 -9.78 -10.66
N LYS A 182 17.54 -10.83 -10.22
CA LYS A 182 18.09 -12.04 -9.61
C LYS A 182 18.25 -13.14 -10.67
#